data_4f4836059858146c31e81f0cab2455bf
#
_entry.id   4f4836059858146c31e81f0cab2455bf
#
_cell.length_a   1.000
_cell.length_b   1.000
_cell.length_c   1.000
_cell.angle_alpha   90.00
_cell.angle_beta   90.00
_cell.angle_gamma   90.00
#
_symmetry.space_group_name_H-M   'P 1'
#
loop_
_entity.id
_entity.type
_entity.pdbx_description
1 polymer ?
#
loop_
_entity_poly.entity_id
_entity_poly.type
_entity_poly.pdbx_seq_one_letter_code
_entity_poly.pdbx_strand_id
1 'polypeptide(L)'
;MNRRQSRKAKSHDGSTFDSFLEHEGIRDEVEAIVIKRVLAWQLGQAMRKQRRTKQSMAKELRTSRSQLDRLLDPLNVSVTLDTITRAAHVLGKKVTIQVADVRARRK
;
A
#
# COMPACT_ATOMS: atom_id res chain seq x y z
N MET A 1 -5.36 24.69 -3.93
CA MET A 1 -5.05 24.05 -4.30
C MET A 1 -4.91 23.50 -4.32
N ASN A 2 -5.18 23.60 -4.63
CA ASN A 2 -4.81 22.78 -5.03
C ASN A 2 -4.40 22.33 -5.21
N ARG A 3 -4.26 22.61 -5.54
CA ARG A 3 -3.64 22.02 -6.06
C ARG A 3 -3.28 21.31 -6.09
N ARG A 4 -3.38 21.57 -6.26
CA ARG A 4 -2.95 20.75 -6.66
C ARG A 4 -3.35 20.15 -6.81
N GLN A 5 -3.69 20.48 -6.91
CA GLN A 5 -3.78 19.72 -7.35
C GLN A 5 -3.92 19.33 -7.84
N SER A 6 -4.12 19.95 -8.15
CA SER A 6 -3.90 19.44 -8.87
C SER A 6 -3.67 19.30 -9.40
N ARG A 7 -3.78 19.70 -9.84
CA ARG A 7 -3.34 19.38 -10.53
C ARG A 7 -3.48 18.90 -11.08
N LYS A 8 -3.75 19.09 -11.41
CA LYS A 8 -3.74 18.54 -12.08
C LYS A 8 -4.20 18.07 -12.48
N ALA A 9 -4.56 18.54 -12.68
CA ALA A 9 -4.86 17.90 -13.21
C ALA A 9 -5.41 17.62 -13.60
N LYS A 10 -5.69 17.62 -13.99
CA LYS A 10 -6.01 17.19 -14.45
C LYS A 10 -6.42 16.46 -14.96
N SER A 11 -6.87 16.46 -15.37
CA SER A 11 -7.17 15.71 -15.71
C SER A 11 -6.91 15.02 -16.23
N HIS A 12 -6.86 15.00 -16.64
CA HIS A 12 -6.58 14.40 -16.97
C HIS A 12 -6.09 13.47 -17.55
N ASP A 13 -5.22 13.89 -17.66
CA ASP A 13 -5.18 12.76 -18.52
C ASP A 13 -4.29 11.64 -18.01
N GLY A 14 -4.86 10.75 -17.27
CA GLY A 14 -4.15 9.67 -16.61
C GLY A 14 -3.49 8.72 -17.58
N SER A 15 -4.05 8.52 -18.77
CA SER A 15 -3.48 7.56 -19.70
C SER A 15 -2.15 8.04 -20.26
N THR A 16 -1.99 9.34 -20.46
CA THR A 16 -0.71 9.88 -20.90
C THR A 16 0.36 9.72 -19.84
N PHE A 17 -0.01 10.00 -18.63
CA PHE A 17 0.91 9.88 -17.52
C PHE A 17 1.34 8.42 -17.33
N ASP A 18 0.40 7.50 -17.44
CA ASP A 18 0.69 6.08 -17.34
C ASP A 18 1.68 5.65 -18.42
N SER A 19 1.51 6.11 -19.65
CA SER A 19 2.44 5.79 -20.72
C SER A 19 3.83 6.28 -20.42
N PHE A 20 3.93 7.49 -19.89
CA PHE A 20 5.21 8.06 -19.51
C PHE A 20 5.89 7.19 -18.44
N LEU A 21 5.15 6.83 -17.42
CA LEU A 21 5.70 6.02 -16.33
C LEU A 21 6.17 4.67 -16.82
N GLU A 22 5.42 4.08 -17.71
CA GLU A 22 5.79 2.80 -18.29
C GLU A 22 7.11 2.88 -19.01
N HIS A 23 7.26 3.90 -19.85
CA HIS A 23 8.48 4.09 -20.62
C HIS A 23 9.70 4.29 -19.73
N GLU A 24 9.54 5.00 -18.64
CA GLU A 24 10.65 5.31 -17.76
C GLU A 24 10.93 4.25 -16.72
N GLY A 25 10.09 3.20 -16.67
CA GLY A 25 10.28 2.18 -15.66
C GLY A 25 9.81 2.60 -14.27
N ILE A 26 9.20 3.78 -14.16
CA ILE A 26 8.75 4.28 -12.87
C ILE A 26 7.42 3.68 -12.46
N ARG A 27 6.67 3.19 -13.41
CA ARG A 27 5.34 2.67 -13.16
C ARG A 27 5.31 1.55 -12.13
N ASP A 28 6.28 0.63 -12.21
CA ASP A 28 6.33 -0.49 -11.26
C ASP A 28 6.49 0.00 -9.84
N GLU A 29 7.34 1.00 -9.63
CA GLU A 29 7.55 1.55 -8.31
C GLU A 29 6.29 2.25 -7.80
N VAL A 30 5.62 2.97 -8.70
CA VAL A 30 4.39 3.65 -8.33
C VAL A 30 3.31 2.65 -7.94
N GLU A 31 3.22 1.55 -8.69
CA GLU A 31 2.25 0.52 -8.37
C GLU A 31 2.49 -0.08 -7.00
N ALA A 32 3.76 -0.35 -6.68
CA ALA A 32 4.09 -0.91 -5.38
C ALA A 32 3.69 0.05 -4.26
N ILE A 33 3.93 1.34 -4.46
CA ILE A 33 3.55 2.34 -3.48
C ILE A 33 2.03 2.38 -3.30
N VAL A 34 1.28 2.30 -4.40
CA VAL A 34 -0.17 2.31 -4.32
C VAL A 34 -0.68 1.10 -3.54
N ILE A 35 -0.13 -0.07 -3.85
CA ILE A 35 -0.54 -1.29 -3.15
C ILE A 35 -0.23 -1.16 -1.66
N LYS A 36 0.97 -0.70 -1.33
CA LYS A 36 1.36 -0.58 0.07
C LYS A 36 0.50 0.45 0.79
N ARG A 37 0.15 1.53 0.11
CA ARG A 37 -0.71 2.55 0.69
C ARG A 37 -2.07 1.96 1.08
N VAL A 38 -2.66 1.17 0.20
CA VAL A 38 -3.95 0.55 0.47
C VAL A 38 -3.83 -0.42 1.65
N LEU A 39 -2.78 -1.24 1.65
CA LEU A 39 -2.59 -2.21 2.72
C LEU A 39 -2.38 -1.52 4.07
N ALA A 40 -1.54 -0.49 4.09
CA ALA A 40 -1.27 0.23 5.33
C ALA A 40 -2.55 0.87 5.87
N TRP A 41 -3.36 1.42 4.97
CA TRP A 41 -4.62 2.03 5.36
C TRP A 41 -5.57 0.98 5.94
N GLN A 42 -5.68 -0.16 5.26
CA GLN A 42 -6.59 -1.22 5.72
C GLN A 42 -6.17 -1.77 7.07
N LEU A 43 -4.87 -1.99 7.25
CA LEU A 43 -4.38 -2.47 8.54
C LEU A 43 -4.63 -1.43 9.63
N GLY A 44 -4.37 -0.18 9.33
CA GLY A 44 -4.62 0.89 10.28
C GLY A 44 -6.08 1.02 10.65
N GLN A 45 -6.97 0.86 9.67
CA GLN A 45 -8.41 0.90 9.94
C GLN A 45 -8.83 -0.24 10.85
N ALA A 46 -8.32 -1.44 10.59
CA ALA A 46 -8.67 -2.60 11.42
C ALA A 46 -8.18 -2.40 12.85
N MET A 47 -6.96 -1.85 12.99
CA MET A 47 -6.45 -1.56 14.32
C MET A 47 -7.35 -0.58 15.08
N ARG A 48 -7.76 0.49 14.41
CA ARG A 48 -8.62 1.50 15.05
C ARG A 48 -9.96 0.92 15.43
N LYS A 49 -10.55 0.14 14.53
CA LYS A 49 -11.84 -0.47 14.83
C LYS A 49 -11.78 -1.40 16.02
N GLN A 50 -10.67 -2.10 16.16
CA GLN A 50 -10.51 -3.06 17.27
C GLN A 50 -9.83 -2.45 18.47
N ARG A 51 -9.54 -1.14 18.40
CA ARG A 51 -8.90 -0.41 19.49
C ARG A 51 -7.56 -1.02 19.88
N ARG A 52 -6.82 -1.46 18.88
CA ARG A 52 -5.49 -2.01 19.10
C ARG A 52 -4.45 -0.91 19.03
N THR A 53 -3.50 -0.96 19.94
CA THR A 53 -2.39 -0.01 19.93
C THR A 53 -1.22 -0.61 19.17
N LYS A 54 -0.30 0.25 18.72
CA LYS A 54 0.91 -0.24 18.09
C LYS A 54 1.71 -1.12 19.04
N GLN A 55 1.74 -0.75 20.30
CA GLN A 55 2.48 -1.54 21.29
C GLN A 55 1.92 -2.94 21.40
N SER A 56 0.60 -3.06 21.49
CA SER A 56 -0.06 -4.34 21.58
C SER A 56 0.16 -5.18 20.32
N MET A 57 0.07 -4.55 19.15
CA MET A 57 0.32 -5.24 17.90
C MET A 57 1.75 -5.74 17.78
N ALA A 58 2.71 -4.91 18.15
CA ALA A 58 4.11 -5.30 18.10
C ALA A 58 4.38 -6.50 19.00
N LYS A 59 3.75 -6.49 20.17
CA LYS A 59 3.90 -7.58 21.11
C LYS A 59 3.34 -8.89 20.55
N GLU A 60 2.13 -8.84 19.99
CA GLU A 60 1.52 -10.04 19.43
C GLU A 60 2.27 -10.57 18.24
N LEU A 61 2.81 -9.67 17.42
CA LEU A 61 3.59 -10.05 16.26
C LEU A 61 5.00 -10.47 16.60
N ARG A 62 5.41 -10.26 17.85
CA ARG A 62 6.77 -10.53 18.29
C ARG A 62 7.77 -9.77 17.45
N THR A 63 7.49 -8.49 17.27
CA THR A 63 8.34 -7.63 16.48
C THR A 63 8.58 -6.33 17.22
N SER A 64 9.50 -5.51 16.72
CA SER A 64 9.79 -4.23 17.34
C SER A 64 8.79 -3.19 16.92
N ARG A 65 8.70 -2.12 17.70
CA ARG A 65 7.88 -0.98 17.36
C ARG A 65 8.30 -0.39 16.02
N SER A 66 9.62 -0.35 15.79
CA SER A 66 10.16 0.13 14.52
C SER A 66 9.69 -0.67 13.32
N GLN A 67 9.70 -1.99 13.46
CA GLN A 67 9.24 -2.84 12.37
C GLN A 67 7.76 -2.64 12.12
N LEU A 68 6.99 -2.49 13.17
CA LEU A 68 5.57 -2.23 13.02
C LEU A 68 5.34 -0.88 12.34
N ASP A 69 6.13 0.13 12.71
CA ASP A 69 6.00 1.43 12.06
C ASP A 69 6.27 1.35 10.56
N ARG A 70 7.25 0.52 10.18
CA ARG A 70 7.52 0.31 8.75
C ARG A 70 6.37 -0.39 8.06
N LEU A 71 5.77 -1.35 8.73
CA LEU A 71 4.61 -2.06 8.18
C LEU A 71 3.46 -1.10 7.91
N LEU A 72 3.23 -0.16 8.82
CA LEU A 72 2.12 0.77 8.71
C LEU A 72 2.44 2.03 7.91
N ASP A 73 3.70 2.18 7.49
CA ASP A 73 4.12 3.34 6.69
C ASP A 73 3.71 3.12 5.23
N PRO A 74 2.82 3.95 4.70
CA PRO A 74 2.34 3.74 3.32
C PRO A 74 3.42 3.90 2.26
N LEU A 75 4.54 4.53 2.59
CA LEU A 75 5.60 4.72 1.62
C LEU A 75 6.68 3.66 1.67
N ASN A 76 6.64 2.80 2.66
CA ASN A 76 7.65 1.75 2.80
C ASN A 76 7.19 0.48 2.11
N VAL A 77 7.82 0.14 0.99
CA VAL A 77 7.42 -1.02 0.19
C VAL A 77 8.31 -2.24 0.43
N SER A 78 9.23 -2.15 1.37
CA SER A 78 10.16 -3.26 1.57
C SER A 78 9.73 -4.26 2.63
N VAL A 79 8.47 -4.25 3.03
CA VAL A 79 7.96 -5.27 3.96
C VAL A 79 7.72 -6.58 3.22
N THR A 80 7.78 -7.68 3.93
CA THR A 80 7.56 -8.99 3.32
C THR A 80 6.09 -9.40 3.41
N LEU A 81 5.70 -10.30 2.54
CA LEU A 81 4.36 -10.86 2.59
C LEU A 81 4.10 -11.57 3.91
N ASP A 82 5.12 -12.23 4.43
CA ASP A 82 4.98 -12.90 5.71
C ASP A 82 4.56 -11.92 6.80
N THR A 83 5.22 -10.78 6.86
CA THR A 83 4.90 -9.78 7.87
C THR A 83 3.47 -9.27 7.70
N ILE A 84 3.09 -9.00 6.45
CA ILE A 84 1.76 -8.48 6.16
C ILE A 84 0.69 -9.50 6.55
N THR A 85 0.88 -10.76 6.17
CA THR A 85 -0.13 -11.78 6.46
C THR A 85 -0.24 -12.05 7.95
N ARG A 86 0.88 -12.02 8.67
CA ARG A 86 0.84 -12.22 10.11
C ARG A 86 0.09 -11.09 10.80
N ALA A 87 0.33 -9.86 10.37
CA ALA A 87 -0.37 -8.71 10.94
C ALA A 87 -1.87 -8.81 10.68
N ALA A 88 -2.24 -9.20 9.47
CA ALA A 88 -3.65 -9.36 9.15
C ALA A 88 -4.30 -10.43 10.02
N HIS A 89 -3.60 -11.54 10.22
CA HIS A 89 -4.13 -12.62 11.06
C HIS A 89 -4.36 -12.16 12.50
N VAL A 90 -3.44 -11.39 13.05
CA VAL A 90 -3.61 -10.87 14.40
C VAL A 90 -4.89 -10.03 14.49
N LEU A 91 -5.24 -9.36 13.40
CA LEU A 91 -6.43 -8.55 13.34
C LEU A 91 -7.67 -9.33 12.90
N GLY A 92 -7.55 -10.64 12.76
CA GLY A 92 -8.67 -11.46 12.31
C GLY A 92 -9.00 -11.27 10.86
N LYS A 93 -8.02 -10.85 10.07
CA LYS A 93 -8.22 -10.59 8.66
C LYS A 93 -7.42 -11.55 7.81
N LYS A 94 -7.73 -11.58 6.54
CA LYS A 94 -7.05 -12.42 5.58
C LYS A 94 -6.60 -11.54 4.42
N VAL A 95 -5.37 -11.73 3.98
CA VAL A 95 -4.86 -11.00 2.83
C VAL A 95 -5.22 -11.77 1.56
N THR A 96 -5.83 -11.08 0.62
CA THR A 96 -6.16 -11.68 -0.67
C THR A 96 -5.45 -10.88 -1.76
N ILE A 97 -4.72 -11.56 -2.60
CA ILE A 97 -3.96 -10.92 -3.67
C ILE A 97 -4.44 -11.48 -5.00
N GLN A 98 -4.62 -10.58 -5.95
CA GLN A 98 -5.05 -10.98 -7.27
C GLN A 98 -4.12 -10.37 -8.30
N VAL A 99 -3.65 -11.18 -9.20
CA VAL A 99 -2.82 -10.73 -10.31
C VAL A 99 -3.69 -10.72 -11.55
N ALA A 100 -3.73 -9.58 -12.21
CA ALA A 100 -4.58 -9.40 -13.37
C ALA A 100 -3.77 -9.05 -14.60
N ASP A 101 -4.30 -9.36 -15.75
CA ASP A 101 -3.65 -8.99 -17.00
C ASP A 101 -3.70 -7.50 -17.22
N VAL A 102 -2.67 -6.98 -17.84
CA VAL A 102 -2.62 -5.57 -18.19
C VAL A 102 -3.33 -5.43 -19.54
N ARG A 103 -4.50 -4.79 -19.52
CA ARG A 103 -5.31 -4.73 -20.71
C ARG A 103 -4.72 -3.95 -21.82
N ALA A 104 -4.00 -2.90 -21.52
CA ALA A 104 -3.51 -2.00 -22.54
C ALA A 104 -2.43 -2.59 -23.37
N ARG A 105 -1.97 -3.70 -23.02
CA ARG A 105 -0.88 -4.18 -23.72
C ARG A 105 -1.26 -4.93 -24.87
N ARG A 106 -1.70 -4.97 -25.45
CA ARG A 106 -1.90 -5.66 -26.45
C ARG A 106 -1.47 -5.43 -27.51
N LYS A 107 -0.97 -5.30 -27.84
CA LYS A 107 -0.57 -5.07 -28.74
C LYS A 107 -0.52 -5.22 -29.31
#